data_113019225e100ed4b3c20a16fc216bc7
#
_entry.id   113019225e100ed4b3c20a16fc216bc7
#
_cell.length_a   1.000
_cell.length_b   1.000
_cell.length_c   1.000
_cell.angle_alpha   90.00
_cell.angle_beta   90.00
_cell.angle_gamma   90.00
#
_symmetry.space_group_name_H-M   'P 1'
#
loop_
_entity.id
_entity.type
_entity.pdbx_description
1 polymer ?
#
loop_
_entity_poly.entity_id
_entity_poly.type
_entity_poly.pdbx_seq_one_letter_code
_entity_poly.pdbx_strand_id
1 'polypeptide(L)'
;MAIAKVMLVDDEVPFVEAMTKRLTKRDLNVISAYSGQESLEKLSKTQTIEVVILDVKMPGMDGIETLQEIKKSYPLVEVIMLTGHATIETAIEGMKLGAYDYLMKPCEMDVLMAKVEEAVDKKRKHEDKIIEARMKEITSRRP
;
A
#
# COMPACT_ATOMS: atom_id res chain seq x y z
N MET A 1 17.52 9.81 -5.57
CA MET A 1 16.36 9.28 -6.30
C MET A 1 15.52 8.41 -5.38
N ALA A 2 14.20 8.56 -5.39
CA ALA A 2 13.35 7.74 -4.53
C ALA A 2 13.30 6.29 -5.01
N ILE A 3 13.36 5.33 -4.08
CA ILE A 3 13.26 3.90 -4.37
C ILE A 3 11.86 3.55 -4.88
N ALA A 4 10.82 4.16 -4.27
CA ALA A 4 9.43 3.90 -4.60
C ALA A 4 8.54 5.03 -4.10
N LYS A 5 7.33 5.10 -4.63
CA LYS A 5 6.30 6.03 -4.15
C LYS A 5 5.33 5.25 -3.27
N VAL A 6 5.15 5.73 -2.04
CA VAL A 6 4.35 5.09 -1.01
C VAL A 6 3.31 6.09 -0.50
N MET A 7 2.09 5.64 -0.29
CA MET A 7 1.07 6.47 0.36
C MET A 7 0.87 6.00 1.80
N LEU A 8 0.90 6.94 2.74
CA LEU A 8 0.67 6.69 4.15
C LEU A 8 -0.72 7.21 4.52
N VAL A 9 -1.59 6.31 4.96
CA VAL A 9 -3.00 6.61 5.26
C VAL A 9 -3.29 6.37 6.72
N ASP A 10 -3.55 7.45 7.45
CA ASP A 10 -3.81 7.41 8.90
C ASP A 10 -4.44 8.74 9.29
N ASP A 11 -5.40 8.74 10.20
CA ASP A 11 -6.06 9.95 10.63
C ASP A 11 -5.31 10.71 11.74
N GLU A 12 -4.29 10.09 12.33
CA GLU A 12 -3.45 10.73 13.35
C GLU A 12 -2.38 11.60 12.71
N VAL A 13 -2.67 12.88 12.55
CA VAL A 13 -1.79 13.85 11.87
C VAL A 13 -0.35 13.85 12.41
N PRO A 14 -0.10 13.89 13.73
CA PRO A 14 1.28 13.88 14.24
C PRO A 14 2.04 12.60 13.87
N PHE A 15 1.36 11.45 13.87
CA PHE A 15 1.96 10.19 13.45
C PHE A 15 2.36 10.23 11.98
N VAL A 16 1.46 10.71 11.12
CA VAL A 16 1.71 10.81 9.67
C VAL A 16 2.90 11.73 9.39
N GLU A 17 2.95 12.88 10.04
CA GLU A 17 4.06 13.82 9.87
C GLU A 17 5.40 13.22 10.27
N ALA A 18 5.46 12.59 11.45
CA ALA A 18 6.69 11.97 11.94
C ALA A 18 7.12 10.79 11.06
N MET A 19 6.19 9.94 10.67
CA MET A 19 6.48 8.77 9.85
C MET A 19 6.91 9.18 8.44
N THR A 20 6.27 10.20 7.87
CA THR A 20 6.63 10.74 6.56
C THR A 20 8.10 11.19 6.54
N LYS A 21 8.55 11.88 7.58
CA LYS A 21 9.95 12.31 7.69
C LYS A 21 10.89 11.12 7.74
N ARG A 22 10.55 10.10 8.51
CA ARG A 22 11.39 8.90 8.66
C ARG A 22 11.49 8.12 7.35
N LEU A 23 10.37 7.94 6.67
CA LEU A 23 10.33 7.20 5.41
C LEU A 23 11.05 7.98 4.29
N THR A 24 10.91 9.30 4.27
CA THR A 24 11.60 10.15 3.30
C THR A 24 13.12 10.05 3.46
N LYS A 25 13.61 9.96 4.69
CA LYS A 25 15.05 9.75 4.95
C LYS A 25 15.55 8.39 4.48
N ARG A 26 14.64 7.45 4.27
CA ARG A 26 14.95 6.11 3.73
C ARG A 26 14.71 6.04 2.21
N ASP A 27 14.72 7.19 1.55
CA ASP A 27 14.61 7.30 0.08
C ASP A 27 13.26 6.87 -0.50
N LEU A 28 12.19 7.00 0.28
CA LEU A 28 10.84 6.83 -0.24
C LEU A 28 10.22 8.19 -0.57
N ASN A 29 9.45 8.23 -1.63
CA ASN A 29 8.60 9.38 -1.95
C ASN A 29 7.24 9.11 -1.29
N VAL A 30 6.90 9.91 -0.28
CA VAL A 30 5.71 9.66 0.54
C VAL A 30 4.60 10.65 0.23
N ILE A 31 3.42 10.13 -0.02
CA ILE A 31 2.19 10.90 -0.14
C ILE A 31 1.34 10.57 1.09
N SER A 32 0.79 11.59 1.73
CA SER A 32 -0.05 11.43 2.92
C SER A 32 -1.52 11.49 2.57
N ALA A 33 -2.32 10.68 3.23
CA ALA A 33 -3.77 10.78 3.20
C ALA A 33 -4.28 10.57 4.63
N TYR A 34 -5.28 11.33 5.02
CA TYR A 34 -5.78 11.33 6.41
C TYR A 34 -7.12 10.60 6.56
N SER A 35 -7.59 9.98 5.50
CA SER A 35 -8.82 9.17 5.51
C SER A 35 -8.78 8.16 4.36
N GLY A 36 -9.64 7.14 4.47
CA GLY A 36 -9.80 6.18 3.39
C GLY A 36 -10.29 6.83 2.10
N GLN A 37 -11.24 7.74 2.22
CA GLN A 37 -11.77 8.49 1.09
C GLN A 37 -10.69 9.28 0.35
N GLU A 38 -9.87 10.03 1.11
CA GLU A 38 -8.75 10.79 0.55
C GLU A 38 -7.74 9.88 -0.14
N SER A 39 -7.49 8.70 0.43
CA SER A 39 -6.56 7.74 -0.17
C SER A 39 -7.03 7.31 -1.56
N LEU A 40 -8.32 7.04 -1.71
CA LEU A 40 -8.88 6.63 -3.00
C LEU A 40 -8.82 7.76 -4.03
N GLU A 41 -9.07 8.99 -3.61
CA GLU A 41 -8.93 10.17 -4.48
C GLU A 41 -7.49 10.33 -4.99
N LYS A 42 -6.52 10.19 -4.10
CA LYS A 42 -5.11 10.32 -4.45
C LYS A 42 -4.62 9.18 -5.33
N LEU A 43 -5.09 7.96 -5.11
CA LEU A 43 -4.80 6.83 -6.00
C LEU A 43 -5.33 7.05 -7.40
N SER A 44 -6.51 7.65 -7.53
CA SER A 44 -7.09 7.94 -8.84
C SER A 44 -6.29 8.99 -9.63
N LYS A 45 -5.59 9.88 -8.93
CA LYS A 45 -4.82 10.98 -9.54
C LYS A 45 -3.34 10.67 -9.67
N THR A 46 -2.82 9.68 -8.97
CA THR A 46 -1.39 9.38 -8.92
C THR A 46 -1.17 7.88 -9.15
N GLN A 47 -0.95 7.52 -10.40
CA GLN A 47 -0.81 6.11 -10.82
C GLN A 47 0.55 5.50 -10.46
N THR A 48 1.48 6.30 -9.97
CA THR A 48 2.83 5.85 -9.62
C THR A 48 2.94 5.34 -8.17
N ILE A 49 1.89 5.41 -7.38
CA ILE A 49 1.86 4.85 -6.03
C ILE A 49 1.93 3.33 -6.12
N GLU A 50 2.93 2.74 -5.48
CA GLU A 50 3.16 1.29 -5.53
C GLU A 50 2.69 0.56 -4.29
N VAL A 51 2.82 1.19 -3.12
CA VAL A 51 2.47 0.60 -1.83
C VAL A 51 1.68 1.60 -1.01
N VAL A 52 0.66 1.12 -0.32
CA VAL A 52 -0.12 1.91 0.64
C VAL A 52 0.11 1.32 2.03
N ILE A 53 0.50 2.18 2.97
CA ILE A 53 0.59 1.85 4.39
C ILE A 53 -0.68 2.40 5.03
N LEU A 54 -1.51 1.54 5.59
CA LEU A 54 -2.90 1.85 5.91
C LEU A 54 -3.26 1.48 7.34
N ASP A 55 -3.81 2.43 8.10
CA ASP A 55 -4.34 2.17 9.43
C ASP A 55 -5.73 1.51 9.33
N VAL A 56 -6.08 0.70 10.33
CA VAL A 56 -7.37 0.00 10.39
C VAL A 56 -8.48 0.92 10.86
N LYS A 57 -8.25 1.63 11.95
CA LYS A 57 -9.32 2.40 12.61
C LYS A 57 -9.26 3.87 12.24
N MET A 58 -10.17 4.30 11.38
CA MET A 58 -10.31 5.69 10.94
C MET A 58 -11.78 6.09 10.93
N PRO A 59 -12.10 7.38 11.16
CA PRO A 59 -13.48 7.86 11.02
C PRO A 59 -13.97 7.71 9.58
N GLY A 60 -15.27 7.45 9.41
CA GLY A 60 -15.84 7.22 8.10
C GLY A 60 -15.49 5.86 7.56
N MET A 61 -14.93 5.81 6.37
CA MET A 61 -14.45 4.56 5.78
C MET A 61 -13.24 4.04 6.56
N ASP A 62 -13.35 2.89 7.21
CA ASP A 62 -12.26 2.32 7.97
C ASP A 62 -11.20 1.66 7.06
N GLY A 63 -10.11 1.19 7.67
CA GLY A 63 -9.00 0.62 6.91
C GLY A 63 -9.34 -0.68 6.18
N ILE A 64 -10.22 -1.50 6.74
CA ILE A 64 -10.64 -2.75 6.09
C ILE A 64 -11.47 -2.45 4.83
N GLU A 65 -12.42 -1.54 4.96
CA GLU A 65 -13.21 -1.08 3.80
C GLU A 65 -12.33 -0.43 2.75
N THR A 66 -11.37 0.39 3.18
CA THR A 66 -10.42 1.05 2.28
C THR A 66 -9.56 0.03 1.55
N LEU A 67 -9.04 -0.97 2.26
CA LEU A 67 -8.27 -2.06 1.66
C LEU A 67 -9.08 -2.77 0.58
N GLN A 68 -10.33 -3.09 0.87
CA GLN A 68 -11.21 -3.76 -0.08
C GLN A 68 -11.38 -2.94 -1.36
N GLU A 69 -11.62 -1.65 -1.23
CA GLU A 69 -11.77 -0.75 -2.38
C GLU A 69 -10.46 -0.60 -3.17
N ILE A 70 -9.34 -0.49 -2.48
CA ILE A 70 -8.03 -0.41 -3.14
C ILE A 70 -7.77 -1.66 -3.97
N LYS A 71 -7.94 -2.83 -3.39
CA LYS A 71 -7.66 -4.09 -4.09
C LYS A 71 -8.63 -4.33 -5.24
N LYS A 72 -9.86 -3.84 -5.13
CA LYS A 72 -10.85 -3.94 -6.20
C LYS A 72 -10.49 -3.05 -7.39
N SER A 73 -10.09 -1.80 -7.14
CA SER A 73 -9.85 -0.80 -8.20
C SER A 73 -8.39 -0.72 -8.63
N TYR A 74 -7.45 -1.07 -7.76
CA TYR A 74 -6.01 -0.99 -8.00
C TYR A 74 -5.32 -2.29 -7.56
N PRO A 75 -5.64 -3.43 -8.21
CA PRO A 75 -5.22 -4.75 -7.69
C PRO A 75 -3.71 -4.97 -7.64
N LEU A 76 -2.93 -4.20 -8.38
CA LEU A 76 -1.46 -4.32 -8.35
C LEU A 76 -0.81 -3.51 -7.23
N VAL A 77 -1.51 -2.52 -6.68
CA VAL A 77 -1.01 -1.76 -5.53
C VAL A 77 -1.03 -2.68 -4.32
N GLU A 78 0.11 -2.80 -3.65
CA GLU A 78 0.18 -3.61 -2.43
C GLU A 78 -0.17 -2.78 -1.20
N VAL A 79 -0.82 -3.39 -0.23
CA VAL A 79 -1.26 -2.70 0.98
C VAL A 79 -0.64 -3.38 2.20
N ILE A 80 0.03 -2.59 3.03
CA ILE A 80 0.54 -3.02 4.33
C ILE A 80 -0.33 -2.35 5.39
N MET A 81 -0.98 -3.16 6.24
CA MET A 81 -1.74 -2.62 7.36
C MET A 81 -0.78 -2.29 8.50
N LEU A 82 -0.85 -1.08 9.04
CA LEU A 82 -0.02 -0.64 10.16
C LEU A 82 -0.92 0.07 11.18
N THR A 83 -1.20 -0.58 12.30
CA THR A 83 -2.24 -0.10 13.22
C THR A 83 -1.89 -0.33 14.68
N GLY A 84 -2.35 0.60 15.54
CA GLY A 84 -2.35 0.43 17.00
C GLY A 84 -3.59 -0.31 17.51
N HIS A 85 -4.53 -0.63 16.62
CA HIS A 85 -5.81 -1.28 16.95
C HIS A 85 -5.88 -2.69 16.37
N ALA A 86 -4.77 -3.43 16.45
CA ALA A 86 -4.70 -4.78 15.91
C ALA A 86 -5.52 -5.77 16.73
N THR A 87 -6.33 -6.57 16.04
CA THR A 87 -7.01 -7.73 16.61
C THR A 87 -6.74 -8.92 15.69
N ILE A 88 -6.90 -10.13 16.24
CA ILE A 88 -6.77 -11.35 15.43
C ILE A 88 -7.78 -11.32 14.28
N GLU A 89 -9.00 -10.88 14.56
CA GLU A 89 -10.07 -10.81 13.57
C GLU A 89 -9.75 -9.85 12.41
N THR A 90 -9.29 -8.64 12.72
CA THR A 90 -8.94 -7.67 11.66
C THR A 90 -7.69 -8.09 10.89
N ALA A 91 -6.76 -8.78 11.54
CA ALA A 91 -5.59 -9.31 10.85
C ALA A 91 -5.98 -10.40 9.84
N ILE A 92 -6.82 -11.34 10.26
CA ILE A 92 -7.31 -12.41 9.38
C ILE A 92 -8.10 -11.81 8.21
N GLU A 93 -9.01 -10.89 8.50
CA GLU A 93 -9.82 -10.24 7.48
C GLU A 93 -8.97 -9.46 6.48
N GLY A 94 -8.01 -8.68 6.97
CA GLY A 94 -7.09 -7.92 6.12
C GLY A 94 -6.28 -8.82 5.18
N MET A 95 -5.74 -9.93 5.70
CA MET A 95 -4.99 -10.86 4.88
C MET A 95 -5.88 -11.57 3.85
N LYS A 96 -7.10 -11.92 4.21
CA LYS A 96 -8.07 -12.51 3.27
C LYS A 96 -8.46 -11.55 2.15
N LEU A 97 -8.53 -10.26 2.45
CA LEU A 97 -8.88 -9.23 1.47
C LEU A 97 -7.70 -8.79 0.60
N GLY A 98 -6.53 -9.37 0.82
CA GLY A 98 -5.37 -9.17 -0.04
C GLY A 98 -4.31 -8.21 0.48
N ALA A 99 -4.29 -7.90 1.78
CA ALA A 99 -3.18 -7.13 2.35
C ALA A 99 -1.89 -7.93 2.19
N TYR A 100 -0.80 -7.22 1.90
CA TYR A 100 0.52 -7.85 1.83
C TYR A 100 0.98 -8.33 3.20
N ASP A 101 0.81 -7.48 4.21
CA ASP A 101 1.11 -7.84 5.59
C ASP A 101 0.31 -6.97 6.55
N TYR A 102 0.35 -7.34 7.83
CA TYR A 102 -0.38 -6.70 8.90
C TYR A 102 0.59 -6.49 10.07
N LEU A 103 0.92 -5.23 10.35
CA LEU A 103 1.90 -4.85 11.37
C LEU A 103 1.25 -4.05 12.49
N MET A 104 1.80 -4.18 13.70
CA MET A 104 1.32 -3.45 14.88
C MET A 104 2.20 -2.22 15.16
N LYS A 105 1.56 -1.12 15.55
CA LYS A 105 2.27 0.03 16.11
C LYS A 105 2.56 -0.21 17.61
N PRO A 106 3.74 0.17 18.10
CA PRO A 106 4.87 0.74 17.37
C PRO A 106 5.60 -0.31 16.55
N CYS A 107 6.07 0.07 15.37
CA CYS A 107 6.82 -0.82 14.48
C CYS A 107 8.20 -0.24 14.23
N GLU A 108 9.24 -1.08 14.33
CA GLU A 108 10.59 -0.63 14.04
C GLU A 108 10.72 -0.29 12.56
N MET A 109 11.48 0.78 12.27
CA MET A 109 11.64 1.26 10.89
C MET A 109 12.25 0.21 9.98
N ASP A 110 13.20 -0.57 10.48
CA ASP A 110 13.84 -1.61 9.67
C ASP A 110 12.84 -2.72 9.27
N VAL A 111 11.92 -3.06 10.17
CA VAL A 111 10.86 -4.03 9.88
C VAL A 111 9.89 -3.48 8.84
N LEU A 112 9.44 -2.23 9.02
CA LEU A 112 8.54 -1.59 8.08
C LEU A 112 9.18 -1.44 6.70
N MET A 113 10.43 -0.98 6.65
CA MET A 113 11.16 -0.83 5.38
C MET A 113 11.33 -2.15 4.65
N ALA A 114 11.66 -3.22 5.39
CA ALA A 114 11.78 -4.55 4.78
C ALA A 114 10.45 -4.96 4.12
N LYS A 115 9.33 -4.73 4.78
CA LYS A 115 8.02 -5.06 4.23
C LYS A 115 7.65 -4.18 3.03
N VAL A 116 7.98 -2.90 3.08
CA VAL A 116 7.76 -1.99 1.95
C VAL A 116 8.55 -2.46 0.73
N GLU A 117 9.82 -2.77 0.91
CA GLU A 117 10.68 -3.25 -0.19
C GLU A 117 10.18 -4.56 -0.78
N GLU A 118 9.77 -5.51 0.06
CA GLU A 118 9.17 -6.77 -0.40
C GLU A 118 7.89 -6.52 -1.20
N ALA A 119 7.04 -5.61 -0.72
CA ALA A 119 5.78 -5.29 -1.38
C ALA A 119 6.00 -4.61 -2.74
N VAL A 120 6.96 -3.70 -2.81
CA VAL A 120 7.37 -3.06 -4.08
C VAL A 120 7.85 -4.11 -5.08
N ASP A 121 8.70 -5.02 -4.62
CA ASP A 121 9.23 -6.09 -5.45
C ASP A 121 8.12 -6.99 -5.99
N LYS A 122 7.19 -7.38 -5.13
CA LYS A 122 6.03 -8.18 -5.53
C LYS A 122 5.18 -7.46 -6.59
N LYS A 123 4.90 -6.18 -6.38
CA LYS A 123 4.12 -5.37 -7.31
C LYS A 123 4.78 -5.31 -8.68
N ARG A 124 6.08 -5.05 -8.71
CA ARG A 124 6.84 -4.94 -9.96
C ARG A 124 6.94 -6.27 -10.71
N LYS A 125 7.15 -7.37 -9.99
CA LYS A 125 7.18 -8.70 -10.60
C LYS A 125 5.82 -9.08 -11.17
N HIS A 126 4.74 -8.76 -10.48
CA HIS A 126 3.39 -9.02 -10.95
C HIS A 126 3.09 -8.22 -12.23
N GLU A 127 3.47 -6.95 -12.23
CA GLU A 127 3.34 -6.05 -13.38
C GLU A 127 4.13 -6.58 -14.58
N ASP A 128 5.37 -7.01 -14.37
CA ASP A 128 6.21 -7.58 -15.42
C ASP A 128 5.60 -8.84 -16.04
N LYS A 129 5.02 -9.72 -15.23
CA LYS A 129 4.34 -10.91 -15.72
C LYS A 129 3.16 -10.59 -16.62
N ILE A 130 2.40 -9.54 -16.27
CA ILE A 130 1.27 -9.10 -17.08
C ILE A 130 1.77 -8.56 -18.42
N ILE A 131 2.83 -7.76 -18.41
CA ILE A 131 3.44 -7.20 -19.62
C ILE A 131 3.94 -8.34 -20.53
N GLU A 132 4.66 -9.31 -19.96
CA GLU A 132 5.16 -10.48 -20.71
C GLU A 132 4.02 -11.27 -21.35
N ALA A 133 2.94 -11.51 -20.59
CA ALA A 133 1.80 -12.24 -21.11
C ALA A 133 1.14 -11.52 -22.29
N ARG A 134 1.00 -10.20 -22.19
CA ARG A 134 0.47 -9.37 -23.29
C ARG A 134 1.39 -9.39 -24.50
N MET A 135 2.69 -9.31 -24.29
CA MET A 135 3.65 -9.35 -25.39
C MET A 135 3.62 -10.69 -26.13
N LYS A 136 3.51 -11.81 -25.40
CA LYS A 136 3.36 -13.15 -25.99
C LYS A 136 2.07 -13.26 -26.80
N GLU A 137 0.98 -12.72 -26.29
CA GLU A 137 -0.29 -12.71 -26.99
C GLU A 137 -0.21 -11.94 -28.31
N ILE A 138 0.38 -10.78 -28.30
CA ILE A 138 0.58 -9.95 -29.50
C ILE A 138 1.46 -10.69 -30.52
N THR A 139 2.55 -11.30 -30.08
CA THR A 139 3.48 -12.05 -30.93
C THR A 139 2.79 -13.28 -31.56
N SER A 140 1.97 -13.98 -30.79
CA SER A 140 1.28 -15.20 -31.28
C SER A 140 0.20 -14.90 -32.32
N ARG A 141 -0.28 -13.67 -32.42
CA ARG A 141 -1.29 -13.26 -33.41
C ARG A 141 -0.70 -12.96 -34.79
N ARG A 142 0.61 -12.95 -34.93
CA ARG A 142 1.24 -12.70 -36.23
C ARG A 142 1.10 -13.91 -37.14
N PRO A 143 0.68 -13.69 -38.38
CA PRO A 143 0.61 -14.80 -39.34
C PRO A 143 1.99 -15.35 -39.71
#